data_640716352d050bbd804cff4ac9d6f78f
#
_entry.id   640716352d050bbd804cff4ac9d6f78f
#
_cell.length_a   1.000
_cell.length_b   1.000
_cell.length_c   1.000
_cell.angle_alpha   90.00
_cell.angle_beta   90.00
_cell.angle_gamma   90.00
#
_symmetry.space_group_name_H-M   'P 1'
#
loop_
_entity.id
_entity.type
_entity.pdbx_description
1 polymer ?
#
loop_
_entity_poly.entity_id
_entity_poly.type
_entity_poly.pdbx_seq_one_letter_code
_entity_poly.pdbx_strand_id
1 'polypeptide(L)'
;MRALFLLAALLISLAAPARAADDVAAAQGVIRSQVEAFSRDDAAAAYSHAAPAIQEIFPQADIFMSMVRNSYAPVYRHKSFDFGEARVADSTIVQRVHIVDAEGIPWEALYTLELQPDGSVKITGCVLLKAGQPV
;
A
#
# COMPACT_ATOMS: atom_id res chain seq x y z
N MET A 1 -59.21 -2.83 -18.61
CA MET A 1 -58.26 -2.73 -17.53
C MET A 1 -56.90 -3.13 -18.03
N ARG A 2 -56.01 -2.20 -18.10
CA ARG A 2 -54.60 -2.48 -18.47
C ARG A 2 -53.80 -2.40 -17.18
N ALA A 3 -53.29 -3.57 -16.72
CA ALA A 3 -52.33 -3.62 -15.61
C ALA A 3 -50.97 -3.22 -16.14
N LEU A 4 -50.48 -2.06 -15.75
CA LEU A 4 -49.11 -1.69 -15.95
C LEU A 4 -48.26 -2.44 -14.93
N PHE A 5 -47.57 -3.51 -15.34
CA PHE A 5 -46.51 -4.10 -14.53
C PHE A 5 -45.27 -3.21 -14.68
N LEU A 6 -45.06 -2.35 -13.72
CA LEU A 6 -43.79 -1.69 -13.51
C LEU A 6 -42.79 -2.77 -13.05
N LEU A 7 -42.00 -3.27 -13.99
CA LEU A 7 -40.82 -4.09 -13.67
C LEU A 7 -39.78 -3.11 -13.09
N ALA A 8 -39.75 -2.99 -11.77
CA ALA A 8 -38.65 -2.35 -11.09
C ALA A 8 -37.40 -3.23 -11.31
N ALA A 9 -36.59 -2.88 -12.29
CA ALA A 9 -35.28 -3.48 -12.44
C ALA A 9 -34.46 -3.12 -11.19
N LEU A 10 -34.29 -4.08 -10.31
CA LEU A 10 -33.38 -3.99 -9.18
C LEU A 10 -31.96 -3.96 -9.77
N LEU A 11 -31.44 -2.78 -9.99
CA LEU A 11 -30.02 -2.58 -10.34
C LEU A 11 -29.21 -2.96 -9.09
N ILE A 12 -28.86 -4.23 -8.98
CA ILE A 12 -27.85 -4.68 -8.01
C ILE A 12 -26.54 -4.09 -8.48
N SER A 13 -26.13 -3.01 -7.85
CA SER A 13 -24.83 -2.38 -8.07
C SER A 13 -23.74 -3.32 -7.58
N LEU A 14 -23.05 -3.99 -8.52
CA LEU A 14 -21.83 -4.78 -8.27
C LEU A 14 -20.59 -3.88 -8.10
N ALA A 15 -20.77 -2.63 -7.64
CA ALA A 15 -19.69 -1.64 -7.54
C ALA A 15 -18.64 -1.95 -6.47
N ALA A 16 -19.01 -2.71 -5.39
CA ALA A 16 -18.11 -2.96 -4.27
C ALA A 16 -16.87 -3.81 -4.63
N PRO A 17 -16.96 -4.95 -5.38
CA PRO A 17 -15.77 -5.70 -5.80
C PRO A 17 -14.87 -4.94 -6.75
N ALA A 18 -15.44 -4.17 -7.68
CA ALA A 18 -14.68 -3.35 -8.62
C ALA A 18 -13.93 -2.22 -7.91
N ARG A 19 -14.57 -1.57 -6.92
CA ARG A 19 -13.92 -0.53 -6.10
C ARG A 19 -12.77 -1.10 -5.30
N ALA A 20 -12.91 -2.26 -4.68
CA ALA A 20 -11.85 -2.93 -3.93
C ALA A 20 -10.65 -3.24 -4.83
N ALA A 21 -10.88 -3.73 -6.06
CA ALA A 21 -9.83 -3.98 -7.03
C ALA A 21 -9.10 -2.70 -7.44
N ASP A 22 -9.84 -1.59 -7.63
CA ASP A 22 -9.25 -0.27 -7.93
C ASP A 22 -8.44 0.27 -6.76
N ASP A 23 -8.91 0.09 -5.53
CA ASP A 23 -8.19 0.50 -4.32
C ASP A 23 -6.89 -0.28 -4.15
N VAL A 24 -6.90 -1.58 -4.41
CA VAL A 24 -5.69 -2.42 -4.39
C VAL A 24 -4.70 -1.95 -5.46
N ALA A 25 -5.17 -1.71 -6.68
CA ALA A 25 -4.31 -1.22 -7.77
C ALA A 25 -3.68 0.14 -7.43
N ALA A 26 -4.46 1.05 -6.84
CA ALA A 26 -3.97 2.35 -6.39
C ALA A 26 -2.92 2.20 -5.29
N ALA A 27 -3.16 1.32 -4.30
CA ALA A 27 -2.23 1.05 -3.22
C ALA A 27 -0.91 0.46 -3.74
N GLN A 28 -0.96 -0.50 -4.65
CA GLN A 28 0.22 -1.09 -5.27
C GLN A 28 1.00 -0.05 -6.07
N GLY A 29 0.32 0.84 -6.76
CA GLY A 29 0.93 1.96 -7.48
C GLY A 29 1.69 2.91 -6.55
N VAL A 30 1.12 3.23 -5.40
CA VAL A 30 1.74 4.07 -4.36
C VAL A 30 2.99 3.40 -3.80
N ILE A 31 2.90 2.12 -3.43
CA ILE A 31 4.04 1.35 -2.92
C ILE A 31 5.15 1.29 -3.96
N ARG A 32 4.81 0.98 -5.21
CA ARG A 32 5.78 0.91 -6.31
C ARG A 32 6.50 2.24 -6.53
N SER A 33 5.76 3.35 -6.52
CA SER A 33 6.32 4.69 -6.67
C SER A 33 7.27 5.04 -5.53
N GLN A 34 6.93 4.68 -4.29
CA GLN A 34 7.81 4.91 -3.15
C GLN A 34 9.09 4.07 -3.25
N VAL A 35 8.98 2.81 -3.62
CA VAL A 35 10.14 1.90 -3.77
C VAL A 35 11.07 2.38 -4.89
N GLU A 36 10.53 2.88 -5.98
CA GLU A 36 11.32 3.50 -7.04
C GLU A 36 12.05 4.75 -6.54
N ALA A 37 11.39 5.57 -5.73
CA ALA A 37 12.01 6.73 -5.10
C ALA A 37 13.16 6.31 -4.17
N PHE A 38 13.01 5.23 -3.39
CA PHE A 38 14.10 4.67 -2.61
C PHE A 38 15.27 4.25 -3.49
N SER A 39 15.01 3.64 -4.62
CA SER A 39 16.07 3.19 -5.55
C SER A 39 16.89 4.34 -6.12
N ARG A 40 16.31 5.53 -6.20
CA ARG A 40 16.96 6.76 -6.66
C ARG A 40 17.49 7.63 -5.53
N ASP A 41 17.34 7.22 -4.29
CA ASP A 41 17.61 8.04 -3.10
C ASP A 41 16.87 9.38 -3.09
N ASP A 42 15.66 9.39 -3.66
CA ASP A 42 14.80 10.57 -3.72
C ASP A 42 13.93 10.65 -2.45
N ALA A 43 14.48 11.29 -1.43
CA ALA A 43 13.82 11.40 -0.13
C ALA A 43 12.47 12.14 -0.21
N ALA A 44 12.41 13.22 -0.96
CA ALA A 44 11.19 14.02 -1.09
C ALA A 44 10.07 13.24 -1.76
N ALA A 45 10.36 12.52 -2.86
CA ALA A 45 9.38 11.70 -3.56
C ALA A 45 8.91 10.53 -2.69
N ALA A 46 9.83 9.83 -2.02
CA ALA A 46 9.48 8.73 -1.12
C ALA A 46 8.59 9.19 0.02
N TYR A 47 8.94 10.31 0.64
CA TYR A 47 8.21 10.91 1.75
C TYR A 47 6.80 11.37 1.37
N SER A 48 6.60 11.80 0.14
CA SER A 48 5.29 12.25 -0.36
C SER A 48 4.22 11.16 -0.32
N HIS A 49 4.62 9.89 -0.30
CA HIS A 49 3.70 8.74 -0.23
C HIS A 49 3.35 8.31 1.19
N ALA A 50 4.02 8.88 2.20
CA ALA A 50 3.72 8.62 3.60
C ALA A 50 2.50 9.43 4.06
N ALA A 51 1.63 8.79 4.85
CA ALA A 51 0.45 9.43 5.41
C ALA A 51 0.84 10.53 6.40
N PRO A 52 -0.07 11.49 6.67
CA PRO A 52 0.19 12.58 7.61
C PRO A 52 0.70 12.13 8.98
N ALA A 53 0.18 11.02 9.51
CA ALA A 53 0.62 10.48 10.81
C ALA A 53 2.10 10.08 10.83
N ILE A 54 2.62 9.54 9.72
CA ILE A 54 4.05 9.23 9.57
C ILE A 54 4.86 10.52 9.48
N GLN A 55 4.37 11.50 8.74
CA GLN A 55 5.04 12.80 8.57
C GLN A 55 5.10 13.59 9.89
N GLU A 56 4.15 13.39 10.79
CA GLU A 56 4.20 13.96 12.14
C GLU A 56 5.32 13.34 12.99
N ILE A 57 5.53 12.01 12.86
CA ILE A 57 6.60 11.30 13.57
C ILE A 57 7.97 11.67 12.98
N PHE A 58 8.05 11.78 11.66
CA PHE A 58 9.26 12.12 10.91
C PHE A 58 9.01 13.41 10.13
N PRO A 59 9.21 14.60 10.75
CA PRO A 59 8.79 15.85 10.15
C PRO A 59 9.64 16.32 8.97
N GLN A 60 10.72 15.61 8.64
CA GLN A 60 11.60 15.93 7.51
C GLN A 60 11.83 14.69 6.65
N ALA A 61 11.87 14.89 5.33
CA ALA A 61 12.04 13.79 4.38
C ALA A 61 13.37 13.03 4.54
N ASP A 62 14.45 13.72 4.87
CA ASP A 62 15.77 13.12 5.09
C ASP A 62 15.82 12.28 6.36
N ILE A 63 15.12 12.67 7.41
CA ILE A 63 14.99 11.90 8.66
C ILE A 63 14.17 10.62 8.38
N PHE A 64 13.07 10.75 7.64
CA PHE A 64 12.29 9.61 7.19
C PHE A 64 13.14 8.63 6.38
N MET A 65 13.92 9.13 5.44
CA MET A 65 14.78 8.31 4.59
C MET A 65 15.87 7.58 5.40
N SER A 66 16.45 8.24 6.40
CA SER A 66 17.42 7.61 7.31
C SER A 66 16.81 6.48 8.10
N MET A 67 15.58 6.65 8.59
CA MET A 67 14.83 5.61 9.29
C MET A 67 14.59 4.40 8.37
N VAL A 68 14.19 4.63 7.12
CA VAL A 68 13.96 3.55 6.17
C VAL A 68 15.24 2.77 5.87
N ARG A 69 16.35 3.47 5.63
CA ARG A 69 17.66 2.82 5.42
C ARG A 69 18.08 1.93 6.59
N ASN A 70 17.84 2.39 7.80
CA ASN A 70 18.30 1.70 9.01
C ASN A 70 17.37 0.57 9.46
N SER A 71 16.05 0.75 9.31
CA SER A 71 15.05 -0.17 9.86
C SER A 71 14.31 -0.99 8.82
N TYR A 72 14.36 -0.60 7.55
CA TYR A 72 13.67 -1.26 6.44
C TYR A 72 14.61 -1.53 5.27
N ALA A 73 15.83 -1.95 5.56
CA ALA A 73 16.86 -2.20 4.54
C ALA A 73 16.37 -3.12 3.40
N PRO A 74 15.62 -4.22 3.64
CA PRO A 74 15.09 -5.07 2.57
C PRO A 74 14.11 -4.35 1.63
N VAL A 75 13.37 -3.36 2.12
CA VAL A 75 12.50 -2.51 1.29
C VAL A 75 13.33 -1.49 0.51
N TYR A 76 14.32 -0.92 1.16
CA TYR A 76 15.17 0.12 0.59
C TYR A 76 16.04 -0.40 -0.57
N ARG A 77 16.60 -1.61 -0.41
CA ARG A 77 17.39 -2.33 -1.42
C ARG A 77 17.03 -3.80 -1.43
N HIS A 78 16.64 -4.34 -2.57
CA HIS A 78 16.23 -5.73 -2.72
C HIS A 78 16.58 -6.28 -4.10
N LYS A 79 16.58 -7.61 -4.18
CA LYS A 79 16.70 -8.34 -5.45
C LYS A 79 15.34 -8.55 -6.11
N SER A 80 14.28 -8.78 -5.29
CA SER A 80 12.92 -8.92 -5.78
C SER A 80 11.93 -8.31 -4.81
N PHE A 81 10.80 -7.85 -5.36
CA PHE A 81 9.73 -7.19 -4.62
C PHE A 81 8.41 -7.53 -5.32
N ASP A 82 7.66 -8.48 -4.79
CA ASP A 82 6.48 -9.04 -5.43
C ASP A 82 5.25 -8.89 -4.55
N PHE A 83 4.19 -8.35 -5.12
CA PHE A 83 2.92 -8.21 -4.41
C PHE A 83 2.25 -9.57 -4.21
N GLY A 84 1.81 -9.82 -2.99
CA GLY A 84 1.01 -10.97 -2.60
C GLY A 84 -0.46 -10.59 -2.39
N GLU A 85 -1.08 -11.20 -1.39
CA GLU A 85 -2.47 -10.95 -1.04
C GLU A 85 -2.72 -9.52 -0.60
N ALA A 86 -3.91 -9.01 -0.91
CA ALA A 86 -4.39 -7.72 -0.45
C ALA A 86 -5.78 -7.85 0.14
N ARG A 87 -6.09 -7.01 1.13
CA ARG A 87 -7.42 -6.90 1.75
C ARG A 87 -7.82 -5.44 1.83
N VAL A 88 -9.10 -5.19 1.57
CA VAL A 88 -9.69 -3.86 1.70
C VAL A 88 -10.81 -3.94 2.74
N ALA A 89 -10.74 -3.07 3.73
CA ALA A 89 -11.77 -2.92 4.75
C ALA A 89 -12.02 -1.42 4.94
N ASP A 90 -13.19 -0.95 4.52
CA ASP A 90 -13.55 0.47 4.50
C ASP A 90 -12.52 1.30 3.70
N SER A 91 -11.83 2.24 4.33
CA SER A 91 -10.80 3.09 3.70
C SER A 91 -9.39 2.54 3.86
N THR A 92 -9.22 1.38 4.51
CA THR A 92 -7.91 0.78 4.79
C THR A 92 -7.60 -0.35 3.81
N ILE A 93 -6.40 -0.33 3.26
CA ILE A 93 -5.88 -1.38 2.39
C ILE A 93 -4.68 -2.01 3.08
N VAL A 94 -4.67 -3.33 3.17
CA VAL A 94 -3.53 -4.11 3.67
C VAL A 94 -2.96 -4.90 2.51
N GLN A 95 -1.69 -4.67 2.19
CA GLN A 95 -1.00 -5.30 1.07
C GLN A 95 0.21 -6.07 1.56
N ARG A 96 0.23 -7.37 1.30
CA ARG A 96 1.39 -8.22 1.56
C ARG A 96 2.37 -8.13 0.40
N VAL A 97 3.66 -8.13 0.73
CA VAL A 97 4.75 -8.12 -0.27
C VAL A 97 5.78 -9.18 0.09
N HIS A 98 6.21 -9.95 -0.89
CA HIS A 98 7.31 -10.91 -0.77
C HIS A 98 8.58 -10.25 -1.27
N ILE A 99 9.59 -10.15 -0.41
CA ILE A 99 10.84 -9.45 -0.69
C ILE A 99 12.00 -10.44 -0.55
N VAL A 100 12.93 -10.40 -1.49
CA VAL A 100 14.26 -10.99 -1.32
C VAL A 100 15.25 -9.84 -1.23
N ASP A 101 15.98 -9.76 -0.13
CA ASP A 101 16.91 -8.66 0.11
C ASP A 101 18.18 -8.75 -0.74
N ALA A 102 19.07 -7.79 -0.59
CA ALA A 102 20.31 -7.72 -1.35
C ALA A 102 21.25 -8.90 -1.09
N GLU A 103 21.12 -9.56 0.06
CA GLU A 103 21.89 -10.75 0.44
C GLU A 103 21.19 -12.06 0.10
N GLY A 104 20.00 -12.02 -0.53
CA GLY A 104 19.24 -13.20 -0.90
C GLY A 104 18.36 -13.75 0.21
N ILE A 105 18.14 -13.02 1.28
CA ILE A 105 17.29 -13.44 2.41
C ILE A 105 15.84 -13.07 2.11
N PRO A 106 14.89 -14.02 2.26
CA PRO A 106 13.48 -13.74 2.01
C PRO A 106 12.84 -13.06 3.23
N TRP A 107 12.02 -12.05 2.95
CA TRP A 107 11.23 -11.29 3.90
C TRP A 107 9.79 -11.18 3.45
N GLU A 108 8.90 -10.93 4.39
CA GLU A 108 7.54 -10.48 4.12
C GLU A 108 7.34 -9.09 4.69
N ALA A 109 6.78 -8.20 3.87
CA ALA A 109 6.34 -6.90 4.32
C ALA A 109 4.81 -6.87 4.32
N LEU A 110 4.25 -6.25 5.35
CA LEU A 110 2.82 -5.98 5.44
C LEU A 110 2.63 -4.48 5.45
N TYR A 111 2.21 -3.95 4.31
CA TYR A 111 1.90 -2.53 4.15
C TYR A 111 0.46 -2.25 4.56
N THR A 112 0.28 -1.17 5.28
CA THR A 112 -1.04 -0.60 5.54
C THR A 112 -1.13 0.75 4.84
N LEU A 113 -2.20 0.96 4.11
CA LEU A 113 -2.46 2.19 3.38
C LEU A 113 -3.87 2.66 3.70
N GLU A 114 -4.12 3.94 3.52
CA GLU A 114 -5.42 4.52 3.79
C GLU A 114 -5.81 5.50 2.70
N LEU A 115 -7.07 5.39 2.30
CA LEU A 115 -7.69 6.34 1.39
C LEU A 115 -7.90 7.66 2.13
N GLN A 116 -7.34 8.75 1.58
CA GLN A 116 -7.40 10.08 2.14
C GLN A 116 -8.69 10.80 1.69
N PRO A 117 -9.11 11.85 2.40
CA PRO A 117 -10.28 12.64 2.01
C PRO A 117 -10.20 13.25 0.61
N ASP A 118 -8.99 13.52 0.12
CA ASP A 118 -8.75 14.07 -1.23
C ASP A 118 -8.77 12.99 -2.35
N GLY A 119 -9.04 11.72 -2.00
CA GLY A 119 -9.04 10.59 -2.92
C GLY A 119 -7.68 9.93 -3.15
N SER A 120 -6.59 10.49 -2.63
CA SER A 120 -5.27 9.86 -2.69
C SER A 120 -5.16 8.68 -1.72
N VAL A 121 -4.24 7.77 -1.98
CA VAL A 121 -3.89 6.66 -1.10
C VAL A 121 -2.50 6.93 -0.54
N LYS A 122 -2.35 6.83 0.78
CA LYS A 122 -1.08 7.06 1.49
C LYS A 122 -0.72 5.85 2.34
N ILE A 123 0.58 5.63 2.52
CA ILE A 123 1.12 4.56 3.36
C ILE A 123 1.06 5.00 4.81
N THR A 124 0.36 4.21 5.64
CA THR A 124 0.23 4.45 7.08
C THR A 124 1.16 3.60 7.92
N GLY A 125 1.72 2.53 7.35
CA GLY A 125 2.66 1.68 8.06
C GLY A 125 3.21 0.55 7.22
N CYS A 126 4.26 -0.07 7.73
CA CYS A 126 4.86 -1.27 7.17
C CYS A 126 5.44 -2.10 8.30
N VAL A 127 5.10 -3.38 8.33
CA VAL A 127 5.70 -4.37 9.23
C VAL A 127 6.56 -5.29 8.41
N LEU A 128 7.81 -5.49 8.83
CA LEU A 128 8.77 -6.34 8.13
C LEU A 128 9.07 -7.58 8.96
N LEU A 129 8.87 -8.75 8.40
CA LEU A 129 9.06 -10.04 9.02
C LEU A 129 9.97 -10.91 8.17
N LYS A 130 10.84 -11.70 8.80
CA LYS A 130 11.55 -12.75 8.07
C LYS A 130 10.54 -13.80 7.61
N ALA A 131 10.66 -14.23 6.35
CA ALA A 131 9.77 -15.25 5.81
C ALA A 131 9.86 -16.54 6.63
N GLY A 132 8.69 -17.15 6.91
CA GLY A 132 8.59 -18.37 7.71
C GLY A 132 8.53 -18.17 9.22
N GLN A 133 8.63 -16.94 9.72
CA GLN A 133 8.40 -16.65 11.13
C GLN A 133 6.90 -16.52 11.42
N PRO A 134 6.41 -17.09 12.54
CA PRO A 134 5.01 -16.90 12.94
C PRO A 134 4.76 -15.43 13.27
N VAL A 135 3.58 -14.99 12.89
CA VAL A 135 3.10 -13.62 13.15
C VAL A 135 2.70 -13.49 14.62
#